data_4bbb1fcde119635fee007c58e476feaf
#
_entry.id   4bbb1fcde119635fee007c58e476feaf
#
_cell.length_a   1.000
_cell.length_b   1.000
_cell.length_c   1.000
_cell.angle_alpha   90.00
_cell.angle_beta   90.00
_cell.angle_gamma   90.00
#
_symmetry.space_group_name_H-M   'P 1'
#
loop_
_entity.id
_entity.type
_entity.pdbx_description
1 polymer ?
#
loop_
_entity_poly.entity_id
_entity_poly.type
_entity_poly.pdbx_seq_one_letter_code
_entity_poly.pdbx_strand_id
1 'polypeptide(L)'
;MRLLVGLGNPGPSYAANRHNIGFMAVAAISHRHGFSAPKSRFDGSFQEGEIAGERVLALRPTTYMNDSGRSVAAASAFFKIDLADIVVIHDEIELALGRIRVKRGGGAAGHNGLRSIDAAIGPDYWRVRLGVDHPGHPDLVRRHVLSDFSAEERPLVEKFCFAVADAMPLLLRDLARGEPNNFLNKVNVTLNPPVRRPPKEKKAKDGDGGKDEDENGDGKAS
;
A
#
# COMPACT_ATOMS: atom_id res chain seq x y z
N MET A 1 10.07 -10.82 -14.22
CA MET A 1 9.03 -11.65 -13.53
C MET A 1 9.18 -11.45 -12.04
N ARG A 2 8.08 -11.19 -11.33
CA ARG A 2 8.13 -10.92 -9.88
C ARG A 2 7.28 -11.90 -9.09
N LEU A 3 7.69 -12.16 -7.83
CA LEU A 3 6.92 -12.90 -6.86
C LEU A 3 6.33 -11.92 -5.81
N LEU A 4 5.02 -11.80 -5.80
CA LEU A 4 4.29 -11.01 -4.83
C LEU A 4 3.74 -11.95 -3.74
N VAL A 5 4.17 -11.77 -2.52
CA VAL A 5 3.78 -12.58 -1.37
C VAL A 5 2.92 -11.76 -0.42
N GLY A 6 1.72 -12.21 -0.11
CA GLY A 6 0.93 -11.68 1.00
C GLY A 6 1.12 -12.57 2.23
N LEU A 7 1.38 -11.98 3.40
CA LEU A 7 1.44 -12.74 4.65
C LEU A 7 0.09 -12.78 5.37
N GLY A 8 -0.18 -13.90 6.02
CA GLY A 8 -1.38 -14.18 6.78
C GLY A 8 -1.41 -15.61 7.30
N ASN A 9 -2.34 -15.91 8.20
CA ASN A 9 -2.64 -17.27 8.67
C ASN A 9 -3.79 -17.86 7.87
N PRO A 10 -3.77 -19.17 7.57
CA PRO A 10 -4.84 -19.86 6.85
C PRO A 10 -6.07 -20.10 7.76
N GLY A 11 -7.23 -20.19 7.12
CA GLY A 11 -8.49 -20.53 7.77
C GLY A 11 -9.42 -19.34 8.00
N PRO A 12 -10.74 -19.61 8.09
CA PRO A 12 -11.77 -18.59 8.16
C PRO A 12 -11.70 -17.72 9.44
N SER A 13 -11.25 -18.30 10.55
CA SER A 13 -11.08 -17.58 11.83
C SER A 13 -10.01 -16.49 11.81
N TYR A 14 -9.11 -16.50 10.83
CA TYR A 14 -8.07 -15.48 10.70
C TYR A 14 -8.35 -14.49 9.56
N ALA A 15 -9.39 -14.74 8.76
CA ALA A 15 -9.63 -14.00 7.51
C ALA A 15 -9.75 -12.48 7.71
N ALA A 16 -10.28 -12.03 8.84
CA ALA A 16 -10.47 -10.62 9.18
C ALA A 16 -9.39 -10.06 10.14
N ASN A 17 -8.39 -10.87 10.52
CA ASN A 17 -7.35 -10.44 11.47
C ASN A 17 -6.40 -9.40 10.86
N ARG A 18 -5.85 -8.53 11.71
CA ARG A 18 -4.81 -7.55 11.34
C ARG A 18 -3.60 -8.23 10.71
N HIS A 19 -3.19 -9.39 11.22
CA HIS A 19 -2.08 -10.19 10.69
C HIS A 19 -2.30 -10.72 9.27
N ASN A 20 -3.54 -10.68 8.77
CA ASN A 20 -3.93 -11.11 7.43
C ASN A 20 -4.05 -9.95 6.43
N ILE A 21 -3.69 -8.71 6.78
CA ILE A 21 -3.78 -7.59 5.85
C ILE A 21 -2.93 -7.82 4.58
N GLY A 22 -1.84 -8.56 4.68
CA GLY A 22 -1.05 -8.99 3.52
C GLY A 22 -1.84 -9.87 2.56
N PHE A 23 -2.62 -10.83 3.08
CA PHE A 23 -3.54 -11.66 2.29
C PHE A 23 -4.63 -10.82 1.62
N MET A 24 -5.22 -9.88 2.37
CA MET A 24 -6.26 -8.98 1.87
C MET A 24 -5.73 -8.12 0.72
N ALA A 25 -4.54 -7.54 0.88
CA ALA A 25 -3.91 -6.72 -0.14
C ALA A 25 -3.59 -7.51 -1.42
N VAL A 26 -3.01 -8.72 -1.30
CA VAL A 26 -2.73 -9.57 -2.47
C VAL A 26 -4.02 -10.04 -3.15
N ALA A 27 -5.09 -10.32 -2.39
CA ALA A 27 -6.39 -10.63 -2.97
C ALA A 27 -6.96 -9.45 -3.77
N ALA A 28 -6.88 -8.22 -3.24
CA ALA A 28 -7.30 -7.00 -3.93
C ALA A 28 -6.47 -6.75 -5.21
N ILE A 29 -5.15 -6.97 -5.15
CA ILE A 29 -4.25 -6.85 -6.30
C ILE A 29 -4.63 -7.87 -7.39
N SER A 30 -4.81 -9.14 -7.01
CA SER A 30 -5.17 -10.22 -7.95
C SER A 30 -6.51 -9.94 -8.63
N HIS A 31 -7.51 -9.47 -7.88
CA HIS A 31 -8.80 -9.08 -8.42
C HIS A 31 -8.69 -7.87 -9.37
N ARG A 32 -7.98 -6.80 -8.94
CA ARG A 32 -7.83 -5.55 -9.69
C ARG A 32 -7.15 -5.74 -11.04
N HIS A 33 -6.20 -6.66 -11.11
CA HIS A 33 -5.38 -6.92 -12.31
C HIS A 33 -5.77 -8.21 -13.04
N GLY A 34 -6.91 -8.82 -12.72
CA GLY A 34 -7.44 -9.96 -13.47
C GLY A 34 -6.55 -11.19 -13.45
N PHE A 35 -5.94 -11.51 -12.30
CA PHE A 35 -5.12 -12.72 -12.17
C PHE A 35 -5.94 -13.99 -12.37
N SER A 36 -5.27 -15.07 -12.73
CA SER A 36 -5.88 -16.38 -12.88
C SER A 36 -6.63 -16.84 -11.63
N ALA A 37 -7.53 -17.82 -11.76
CA ALA A 37 -8.11 -18.47 -10.61
C ALA A 37 -7.02 -19.03 -9.68
N PRO A 38 -7.21 -19.02 -8.35
CA PRO A 38 -6.22 -19.55 -7.41
C PRO A 38 -6.05 -21.03 -7.56
N LYS A 39 -4.80 -21.50 -7.49
CA LYS A 39 -4.40 -22.92 -7.50
C LYS A 39 -3.66 -23.22 -6.20
N SER A 40 -3.87 -24.41 -5.63
CA SER A 40 -3.07 -24.90 -4.51
C SER A 40 -1.70 -25.34 -5.02
N ARG A 41 -0.65 -24.56 -4.68
CA ARG A 41 0.73 -24.83 -5.11
C ARG A 41 1.73 -24.20 -4.15
N PHE A 42 2.89 -24.81 -3.97
CA PHE A 42 3.96 -24.31 -3.08
C PHE A 42 3.49 -24.09 -1.63
N ASP A 43 2.68 -24.99 -1.08
CA ASP A 43 2.04 -24.80 0.22
C ASP A 43 1.33 -23.43 0.34
N GLY A 44 0.66 -23.01 -0.73
CA GLY A 44 0.01 -21.70 -0.82
C GLY A 44 -1.11 -21.64 -1.85
N SER A 45 -1.91 -20.60 -1.76
CA SER A 45 -2.84 -20.16 -2.81
C SER A 45 -2.04 -19.34 -3.82
N PHE A 46 -1.85 -19.88 -5.01
CA PHE A 46 -1.00 -19.36 -6.07
C PHE A 46 -1.84 -18.88 -7.26
N GLN A 47 -1.50 -17.71 -7.80
CA GLN A 47 -2.15 -17.11 -8.96
C GLN A 47 -1.09 -16.48 -9.88
N GLU A 48 -1.41 -16.38 -11.17
CA GLU A 48 -0.55 -15.74 -12.16
C GLU A 48 -1.32 -14.60 -12.84
N GLY A 49 -0.63 -13.51 -13.15
CA GLY A 49 -1.19 -12.38 -13.85
C GLY A 49 -0.12 -11.49 -14.44
N GLU A 50 -0.55 -10.36 -14.98
CA GLU A 50 0.31 -9.35 -15.56
C GLU A 50 -0.03 -7.98 -14.98
N ILE A 51 0.98 -7.20 -14.63
CA ILE A 51 0.82 -5.82 -14.17
C ILE A 51 1.79 -4.95 -14.96
N ALA A 52 1.26 -4.00 -15.72
CA ALA A 52 2.05 -3.07 -16.54
C ALA A 52 3.05 -3.76 -17.50
N GLY A 53 2.66 -4.87 -18.12
CA GLY A 53 3.48 -5.65 -19.05
C GLY A 53 4.48 -6.60 -18.36
N GLU A 54 4.50 -6.65 -17.03
CA GLU A 54 5.37 -7.53 -16.28
C GLU A 54 4.61 -8.73 -15.71
N ARG A 55 5.11 -9.96 -15.94
CA ARG A 55 4.54 -11.18 -15.34
C ARG A 55 4.73 -11.16 -13.83
N VAL A 56 3.63 -11.32 -13.08
CA VAL A 56 3.58 -11.34 -11.63
C VAL A 56 2.94 -12.63 -11.14
N LEU A 57 3.63 -13.27 -10.21
CA LEU A 57 3.15 -14.45 -9.48
C LEU A 57 2.68 -14.00 -8.10
N ALA A 58 1.43 -14.25 -7.75
CA ALA A 58 0.89 -13.95 -6.43
C ALA A 58 0.80 -15.21 -5.59
N LEU A 59 1.36 -15.16 -4.38
CA LEU A 59 1.41 -16.27 -3.44
C LEU A 59 0.88 -15.82 -2.07
N ARG A 60 -0.10 -16.54 -1.56
CA ARG A 60 -0.55 -16.46 -0.16
C ARG A 60 -0.26 -17.81 0.49
N PRO A 61 0.79 -17.92 1.35
CA PRO A 61 1.12 -19.15 2.03
C PRO A 61 -0.08 -19.73 2.79
N THR A 62 -0.35 -21.02 2.66
CA THR A 62 -1.37 -21.71 3.45
C THR A 62 -0.77 -22.44 4.64
N THR A 63 0.50 -22.20 4.93
CA THR A 63 1.17 -22.53 6.18
C THR A 63 0.76 -21.53 7.27
N TYR A 64 1.01 -21.86 8.54
CA TYR A 64 0.95 -20.85 9.59
C TYR A 64 2.03 -19.78 9.37
N MET A 65 1.82 -18.57 9.95
CA MET A 65 2.70 -17.42 9.79
C MET A 65 4.18 -17.73 10.01
N ASN A 66 4.50 -18.47 11.06
CA ASN A 66 5.88 -18.84 11.43
C ASN A 66 6.54 -19.89 10.50
N ASP A 67 5.82 -20.39 9.49
CA ASP A 67 6.31 -21.34 8.47
C ASP A 67 6.13 -20.81 7.03
N SER A 68 5.88 -19.50 6.87
CA SER A 68 5.66 -18.86 5.57
C SER A 68 6.89 -18.99 4.65
N GLY A 69 8.09 -19.04 5.20
CA GLY A 69 9.34 -19.17 4.45
C GLY A 69 9.40 -20.42 3.58
N ARG A 70 8.82 -21.54 4.03
CA ARG A 70 8.76 -22.78 3.26
C ARG A 70 8.03 -22.59 1.93
N SER A 71 6.87 -21.95 1.96
CA SER A 71 6.08 -21.66 0.77
C SER A 71 6.81 -20.72 -0.19
N VAL A 72 7.39 -19.64 0.36
CA VAL A 72 8.13 -18.64 -0.44
C VAL A 72 9.37 -19.25 -1.08
N ALA A 73 10.17 -20.02 -0.32
CA ALA A 73 11.36 -20.71 -0.84
C ALA A 73 11.01 -21.68 -1.96
N ALA A 74 9.95 -22.48 -1.79
CA ALA A 74 9.51 -23.43 -2.82
C ALA A 74 9.13 -22.72 -4.13
N ALA A 75 8.39 -21.60 -4.05
CA ALA A 75 7.98 -20.84 -5.22
C ALA A 75 9.16 -20.14 -5.88
N SER A 76 10.02 -19.43 -5.11
CA SER A 76 11.17 -18.70 -5.65
C SER A 76 12.19 -19.63 -6.30
N ALA A 77 12.47 -20.79 -5.70
CA ALA A 77 13.38 -21.78 -6.27
C ALA A 77 12.82 -22.39 -7.57
N PHE A 78 11.52 -22.73 -7.60
CA PHE A 78 10.90 -23.30 -8.80
C PHE A 78 10.96 -22.37 -9.99
N PHE A 79 10.65 -21.09 -9.81
CA PHE A 79 10.67 -20.10 -10.87
C PHE A 79 12.01 -19.39 -11.05
N LYS A 80 13.02 -19.72 -10.24
CA LYS A 80 14.36 -19.10 -10.22
C LYS A 80 14.29 -17.58 -10.08
N ILE A 81 13.54 -17.11 -9.07
CA ILE A 81 13.31 -15.68 -8.84
C ILE A 81 14.36 -15.15 -7.88
N ASP A 82 15.06 -14.10 -8.29
CA ASP A 82 16.03 -13.41 -7.45
C ASP A 82 15.35 -12.67 -6.29
N LEU A 83 16.06 -12.51 -5.15
CA LEU A 83 15.53 -11.80 -3.97
C LEU A 83 15.07 -10.38 -4.30
N ALA A 84 15.76 -9.69 -5.22
CA ALA A 84 15.40 -8.35 -5.68
C ALA A 84 14.03 -8.30 -6.40
N ASP A 85 13.52 -9.43 -6.87
CA ASP A 85 12.24 -9.58 -7.56
C ASP A 85 11.13 -10.15 -6.65
N ILE A 86 11.42 -10.35 -5.36
CA ILE A 86 10.43 -10.78 -4.36
C ILE A 86 9.91 -9.55 -3.61
N VAL A 87 8.59 -9.43 -3.54
CA VAL A 87 7.88 -8.37 -2.79
C VAL A 87 6.97 -9.02 -1.75
N VAL A 88 7.23 -8.81 -0.48
CA VAL A 88 6.43 -9.32 0.63
C VAL A 88 5.57 -8.21 1.20
N ILE A 89 4.25 -8.41 1.23
CA ILE A 89 3.27 -7.50 1.83
C ILE A 89 2.85 -8.07 3.18
N HIS A 90 2.99 -7.26 4.23
CA HIS A 90 2.72 -7.71 5.60
C HIS A 90 2.21 -6.55 6.49
N ASP A 91 1.65 -6.91 7.65
CA ASP A 91 1.27 -5.97 8.69
C ASP A 91 2.49 -5.34 9.39
N GLU A 92 2.32 -4.10 9.85
CA GLU A 92 3.34 -3.35 10.57
C GLU A 92 2.70 -2.60 11.74
N ILE A 93 3.01 -3.01 12.95
CA ILE A 93 2.45 -2.41 14.18
C ILE A 93 2.99 -1.01 14.48
N GLU A 94 4.21 -0.69 14.01
CA GLU A 94 4.82 0.64 14.21
C GLU A 94 4.24 1.71 13.28
N LEU A 95 3.29 1.34 12.44
CA LEU A 95 2.59 2.26 11.54
C LEU A 95 1.11 2.30 11.87
N ALA A 96 0.57 3.51 11.96
CA ALA A 96 -0.87 3.72 12.10
C ALA A 96 -1.65 3.11 10.93
N LEU A 97 -2.88 2.66 11.15
CA LEU A 97 -3.76 2.11 10.12
C LEU A 97 -3.90 3.09 8.95
N GLY A 98 -3.74 2.56 7.73
CA GLY A 98 -3.74 3.36 6.51
C GLY A 98 -2.38 4.02 6.18
N ARG A 99 -1.34 3.83 7.00
CA ARG A 99 0.02 4.24 6.67
C ARG A 99 0.79 3.10 6.02
N ILE A 100 1.66 3.47 5.09
CA ILE A 100 2.43 2.51 4.29
C ILE A 100 3.90 2.92 4.24
N ARG A 101 4.78 1.93 4.23
CA ARG A 101 6.21 2.08 3.97
C ARG A 101 6.69 0.95 3.07
N VAL A 102 7.71 1.24 2.28
CA VAL A 102 8.40 0.23 1.46
C VAL A 102 9.88 0.30 1.78
N LYS A 103 10.51 -0.86 1.96
CA LYS A 103 11.96 -0.97 2.11
C LYS A 103 12.46 -2.27 1.51
N ARG A 104 13.74 -2.34 1.22
CA ARG A 104 14.45 -3.57 0.89
C ARG A 104 15.26 -4.03 2.08
N GLY A 105 15.21 -5.31 2.38
CA GLY A 105 15.99 -5.92 3.46
C GLY A 105 15.62 -5.47 4.87
N GLY A 106 16.55 -5.65 5.80
CA GLY A 106 16.41 -5.30 7.22
C GLY A 106 15.87 -6.43 8.08
N GLY A 107 15.86 -6.24 9.40
CA GLY A 107 15.39 -7.23 10.38
C GLY A 107 13.88 -7.46 10.36
N ALA A 108 13.44 -8.56 10.93
CA ALA A 108 12.04 -8.98 11.00
C ALA A 108 11.19 -8.22 12.04
N ALA A 109 11.80 -7.42 12.92
CA ALA A 109 11.13 -6.63 13.98
C ALA A 109 10.06 -7.42 14.75
N GLY A 110 10.34 -8.68 15.08
CA GLY A 110 9.41 -9.55 15.81
C GLY A 110 8.34 -10.24 14.96
N HIS A 111 8.19 -9.87 13.68
CA HIS A 111 7.19 -10.47 12.79
C HIS A 111 7.58 -11.89 12.39
N ASN A 112 6.81 -12.90 12.85
CA ASN A 112 7.14 -14.31 12.66
C ASN A 112 7.22 -14.74 11.20
N GLY A 113 6.36 -14.20 10.33
CA GLY A 113 6.37 -14.51 8.90
C GLY A 113 7.66 -14.01 8.22
N LEU A 114 8.08 -12.78 8.53
CA LEU A 114 9.35 -12.25 8.03
C LEU A 114 10.54 -13.05 8.55
N ARG A 115 10.55 -13.42 9.84
CA ARG A 115 11.59 -14.26 10.42
C ARG A 115 11.71 -15.61 9.69
N SER A 116 10.57 -16.22 9.37
CA SER A 116 10.53 -17.48 8.63
C SER A 116 11.07 -17.32 7.20
N ILE A 117 10.71 -16.25 6.51
CA ILE A 117 11.21 -15.98 5.15
C ILE A 117 12.71 -15.66 5.20
N ASP A 118 13.15 -14.80 6.12
CA ASP A 118 14.56 -14.42 6.29
C ASP A 118 15.45 -15.67 6.52
N ALA A 119 14.97 -16.62 7.31
CA ALA A 119 15.68 -17.88 7.55
C ALA A 119 15.72 -18.80 6.32
N ALA A 120 14.69 -18.76 5.46
CA ALA A 120 14.56 -19.66 4.32
C ALA A 120 15.30 -19.18 3.05
N ILE A 121 15.29 -17.87 2.79
CA ILE A 121 15.83 -17.29 1.53
C ILE A 121 16.76 -16.09 1.76
N GLY A 122 16.97 -15.65 3.00
CA GLY A 122 17.70 -14.42 3.33
C GLY A 122 16.80 -13.17 3.35
N PRO A 123 17.28 -12.05 3.92
CA PRO A 123 16.45 -10.89 4.21
C PRO A 123 16.37 -9.85 3.07
N ASP A 124 17.12 -9.98 1.97
CA ASP A 124 17.34 -8.91 0.98
C ASP A 124 16.27 -8.87 -0.12
N TYR A 125 14.99 -8.93 0.28
CA TYR A 125 13.81 -8.76 -0.58
C TYR A 125 13.06 -7.47 -0.22
N TRP A 126 12.12 -7.07 -1.08
CA TRP A 126 11.28 -5.90 -0.85
C TRP A 126 10.14 -6.19 0.13
N ARG A 127 9.88 -5.27 1.03
CA ARG A 127 8.83 -5.34 2.05
C ARG A 127 7.90 -4.16 1.91
N VAL A 128 6.61 -4.42 1.64
CA VAL A 128 5.53 -3.44 1.70
C VAL A 128 4.87 -3.58 3.06
N ARG A 129 5.08 -2.59 3.92
CA ARG A 129 4.67 -2.57 5.32
C ARG A 129 3.35 -1.81 5.45
N LEU A 130 2.27 -2.52 5.77
CA LEU A 130 0.93 -1.96 5.92
C LEU A 130 0.62 -1.73 7.40
N GLY A 131 0.38 -0.49 7.80
CA GLY A 131 0.09 -0.13 9.18
C GLY A 131 -1.21 -0.74 9.69
N VAL A 132 -1.15 -1.27 10.93
CA VAL A 132 -2.29 -1.88 11.64
C VAL A 132 -2.46 -1.37 13.06
N ASP A 133 -1.79 -0.27 13.42
CA ASP A 133 -1.68 0.32 14.75
C ASP A 133 -0.92 -0.53 15.78
N HIS A 134 -0.42 0.14 16.81
CA HIS A 134 0.26 -0.48 17.93
C HIS A 134 -0.66 -0.54 19.15
N PRO A 135 -0.72 -1.69 19.87
CA PRO A 135 -1.62 -1.84 21.03
C PRO A 135 -1.19 -1.07 22.29
N GLY A 136 -0.10 -0.32 22.22
CA GLY A 136 0.42 0.46 23.35
C GLY A 136 1.35 -0.30 24.29
N HIS A 137 1.32 -1.64 24.33
CA HIS A 137 2.18 -2.45 25.19
C HIS A 137 2.68 -3.72 24.47
N PRO A 138 3.95 -4.14 24.63
CA PRO A 138 4.51 -5.33 23.96
C PRO A 138 3.74 -6.63 24.22
N ASP A 139 3.24 -6.85 25.44
CA ASP A 139 2.51 -8.06 25.80
C ASP A 139 1.17 -8.19 25.07
N LEU A 140 0.63 -7.08 24.57
CA LEU A 140 -0.62 -7.05 23.83
C LEU A 140 -0.44 -7.30 22.32
N VAL A 141 0.78 -7.25 21.80
CA VAL A 141 1.07 -7.32 20.35
C VAL A 141 0.49 -8.59 19.74
N ARG A 142 0.74 -9.76 20.34
CA ARG A 142 0.21 -11.03 19.82
C ARG A 142 -1.32 -11.03 19.76
N ARG A 143 -1.99 -10.54 20.79
CA ARG A 143 -3.45 -10.47 20.81
C ARG A 143 -3.98 -9.46 19.79
N HIS A 144 -3.29 -8.34 19.63
CA HIS A 144 -3.66 -7.27 18.69
C HIS A 144 -3.61 -7.77 17.24
N VAL A 145 -2.49 -8.34 16.79
CA VAL A 145 -2.36 -8.80 15.40
C VAL A 145 -3.28 -9.97 15.06
N LEU A 146 -3.65 -10.80 16.05
CA LEU A 146 -4.61 -11.89 15.91
C LEU A 146 -6.07 -11.46 16.16
N SER A 147 -6.33 -10.19 16.41
CA SER A 147 -7.70 -9.66 16.50
C SER A 147 -8.18 -9.19 15.12
N ASP A 148 -9.48 -9.23 14.93
CA ASP A 148 -10.14 -8.69 13.75
C ASP A 148 -10.06 -7.16 13.72
N PHE A 149 -10.07 -6.59 12.52
CA PHE A 149 -10.39 -5.18 12.35
C PHE A 149 -11.83 -4.92 12.83
N SER A 150 -12.03 -3.82 13.56
CA SER A 150 -13.36 -3.43 14.01
C SER A 150 -14.28 -3.07 12.83
N ALA A 151 -15.59 -2.99 13.08
CA ALA A 151 -16.55 -2.60 12.05
C ALA A 151 -16.26 -1.20 11.48
N GLU A 152 -15.75 -0.30 12.32
CA GLU A 152 -15.38 1.07 11.95
C GLU A 152 -14.09 1.12 11.12
N GLU A 153 -13.15 0.20 11.36
CA GLU A 153 -11.87 0.13 10.65
C GLU A 153 -12.00 -0.53 9.26
N ARG A 154 -12.91 -1.49 9.10
CA ARG A 154 -13.05 -2.28 7.86
C ARG A 154 -13.16 -1.45 6.58
N PRO A 155 -13.96 -0.36 6.50
CA PRO A 155 -14.02 0.46 5.30
C PRO A 155 -12.67 1.11 4.94
N LEU A 156 -11.88 1.51 5.95
CA LEU A 156 -10.54 2.05 5.72
C LEU A 156 -9.58 0.95 5.25
N VAL A 157 -9.64 -0.26 5.83
CA VAL A 157 -8.82 -1.41 5.43
C VAL A 157 -9.09 -1.79 3.98
N GLU A 158 -10.36 -1.87 3.59
CA GLU A 158 -10.76 -2.15 2.22
C GLU A 158 -10.24 -1.09 1.25
N LYS A 159 -10.48 0.18 1.55
CA LYS A 159 -9.95 1.31 0.77
C LYS A 159 -8.42 1.27 0.68
N PHE A 160 -7.73 0.89 1.76
CA PHE A 160 -6.28 0.77 1.82
C PHE A 160 -5.77 -0.33 0.88
N CYS A 161 -6.36 -1.53 0.94
CA CYS A 161 -6.00 -2.64 0.07
C CYS A 161 -6.24 -2.29 -1.41
N PHE A 162 -7.35 -1.63 -1.76
CA PHE A 162 -7.60 -1.17 -3.13
C PHE A 162 -6.64 -0.06 -3.57
N ALA A 163 -6.28 0.88 -2.69
CA ALA A 163 -5.29 1.91 -3.01
C ALA A 163 -3.92 1.30 -3.32
N VAL A 164 -3.51 0.27 -2.57
CA VAL A 164 -2.30 -0.50 -2.83
C VAL A 164 -2.40 -1.21 -4.19
N ALA A 165 -3.53 -1.87 -4.47
CA ALA A 165 -3.75 -2.58 -5.73
C ALA A 165 -3.69 -1.63 -6.94
N ASP A 166 -4.35 -0.47 -6.89
CA ASP A 166 -4.33 0.53 -7.95
C ASP A 166 -2.93 1.11 -8.20
N ALA A 167 -2.11 1.18 -7.16
CA ALA A 167 -0.76 1.73 -7.24
C ALA A 167 0.32 0.71 -7.65
N MET A 168 0.01 -0.60 -7.73
CA MET A 168 0.99 -1.66 -8.05
C MET A 168 1.80 -1.41 -9.33
N PRO A 169 1.23 -0.89 -10.44
CA PRO A 169 2.03 -0.55 -11.61
C PRO A 169 3.15 0.46 -11.34
N LEU A 170 2.94 1.37 -10.39
CA LEU A 170 3.97 2.31 -9.95
C LEU A 170 5.03 1.60 -9.11
N LEU A 171 4.62 0.72 -8.17
CA LEU A 171 5.56 -0.03 -7.37
C LEU A 171 6.55 -0.80 -8.24
N LEU A 172 6.06 -1.60 -9.21
CA LEU A 172 6.94 -2.42 -10.05
C LEU A 172 7.97 -1.58 -10.81
N ARG A 173 7.58 -0.40 -11.32
CA ARG A 173 8.49 0.55 -11.98
C ARG A 173 9.48 1.18 -11.01
N ASP A 174 9.01 1.57 -9.83
CA ASP A 174 9.81 2.23 -8.81
C ASP A 174 10.88 1.28 -8.23
N LEU A 175 10.53 -0.01 -8.01
CA LEU A 175 11.48 -1.01 -7.51
C LEU A 175 12.69 -1.20 -8.43
N ALA A 176 12.51 -1.10 -9.74
CA ALA A 176 13.60 -1.16 -10.71
C ALA A 176 14.60 0.00 -10.53
N ARG A 177 14.15 1.12 -9.94
CA ARG A 177 14.97 2.31 -9.64
C ARG A 177 15.44 2.36 -8.17
N GLY A 178 14.95 1.47 -7.32
CA GLY A 178 15.24 1.46 -5.89
C GLY A 178 14.49 2.53 -5.08
N GLU A 179 13.54 3.27 -5.67
CA GLU A 179 12.88 4.42 -5.05
C GLU A 179 11.35 4.34 -5.16
N PRO A 180 10.65 3.74 -4.19
CA PRO A 180 9.20 3.50 -4.24
C PRO A 180 8.33 4.74 -4.01
N ASN A 181 8.81 5.94 -4.37
CA ASN A 181 8.20 7.21 -4.02
C ASN A 181 6.86 7.46 -4.75
N ASN A 182 6.76 7.12 -6.05
CA ASN A 182 5.52 7.33 -6.81
C ASN A 182 4.41 6.42 -6.30
N PHE A 183 4.75 5.16 -5.97
CA PHE A 183 3.83 4.23 -5.34
C PHE A 183 3.31 4.77 -4.01
N LEU A 184 4.22 5.17 -3.10
CA LEU A 184 3.86 5.70 -1.78
C LEU A 184 2.98 6.94 -1.89
N ASN A 185 3.32 7.88 -2.77
CA ASN A 185 2.55 9.10 -3.01
C ASN A 185 1.14 8.77 -3.53
N LYS A 186 1.02 7.84 -4.49
CA LYS A 186 -0.27 7.44 -5.04
C LYS A 186 -1.18 6.85 -3.97
N VAL A 187 -0.69 5.93 -3.14
CA VAL A 187 -1.45 5.33 -2.05
C VAL A 187 -1.89 6.40 -1.05
N ASN A 188 -0.97 7.26 -0.61
CA ASN A 188 -1.27 8.31 0.36
C ASN A 188 -2.32 9.32 -0.15
N VAL A 189 -2.23 9.75 -1.41
CA VAL A 189 -3.22 10.68 -2.01
C VAL A 189 -4.59 10.00 -2.17
N THR A 190 -4.62 8.70 -2.48
CA THR A 190 -5.88 7.95 -2.58
C THR A 190 -6.58 7.83 -1.24
N LEU A 191 -5.81 7.60 -0.16
CA LEU A 191 -6.36 7.50 1.20
C LEU A 191 -6.77 8.87 1.77
N ASN A 192 -5.96 9.90 1.49
CA ASN A 192 -6.13 11.26 2.01
C ASN A 192 -6.15 12.25 0.83
N PRO A 193 -7.26 12.30 0.07
CA PRO A 193 -7.34 13.20 -1.07
C PRO A 193 -7.20 14.67 -0.60
N PRO A 194 -6.47 15.51 -1.35
CA PRO A 194 -6.32 16.92 -1.01
C PRO A 194 -7.71 17.58 -1.01
N VAL A 195 -7.99 18.36 0.03
CA VAL A 195 -9.23 19.16 0.11
C VAL A 195 -9.20 20.16 -1.04
N ARG A 196 -10.14 20.07 -1.98
CA ARG A 196 -10.29 21.06 -3.03
C ARG A 196 -10.65 22.39 -2.39
N ARG A 197 -9.73 23.36 -2.41
CA ARG A 197 -10.08 24.74 -2.06
C ARG A 197 -11.10 25.23 -3.08
N PRO A 198 -12.21 25.85 -2.64
CA PRO A 198 -13.13 26.46 -3.59
C PRO A 198 -12.38 27.47 -4.45
N PRO A 199 -12.79 27.68 -5.72
CA PRO A 199 -12.18 28.69 -6.58
C PRO A 199 -12.20 30.02 -5.84
N LYS A 200 -11.07 30.71 -5.81
CA LYS A 200 -11.06 32.10 -5.30
C LYS A 200 -12.05 32.91 -6.15
N GLU A 201 -13.10 33.41 -5.54
CA GLU A 201 -13.96 34.41 -6.20
C GLU A 201 -13.08 35.53 -6.72
N LYS A 202 -13.12 35.73 -8.04
CA LYS A 202 -12.49 36.91 -8.65
C LYS A 202 -13.27 38.11 -8.10
N LYS A 203 -12.64 38.87 -7.23
CA LYS A 203 -13.15 40.19 -6.85
C LYS A 203 -13.40 40.96 -8.16
N ALA A 204 -14.66 41.30 -8.42
CA ALA A 204 -15.03 42.22 -9.47
C ALA A 204 -14.23 43.53 -9.23
N LYS A 205 -13.50 43.96 -10.23
CA LYS A 205 -12.95 45.30 -10.24
C LYS A 205 -14.13 46.21 -10.47
N ASP A 206 -14.60 46.84 -9.42
CA ASP A 206 -15.48 48.00 -9.53
C ASP A 206 -14.71 49.08 -10.30
N GLY A 207 -15.17 49.30 -11.52
CA GLY A 207 -14.71 50.41 -12.34
C GLY A 207 -15.33 51.67 -11.79
N ASP A 208 -14.56 52.44 -11.07
CA ASP A 208 -14.88 53.82 -10.81
C ASP A 208 -14.53 54.64 -12.06
N GLY A 209 -15.57 54.97 -12.83
CA GLY A 209 -15.56 55.90 -13.93
C GLY A 209 -16.14 57.21 -13.46
N GLY A 210 -15.37 58.00 -12.75
CA GLY A 210 -15.69 59.39 -12.48
C GLY A 210 -15.25 60.28 -13.65
N LYS A 211 -16.20 60.64 -14.51
CA LYS A 211 -16.12 61.83 -15.36
C LYS A 211 -16.48 63.02 -14.50
N ASP A 212 -15.62 63.98 -14.46
CA ASP A 212 -16.02 65.38 -14.16
C ASP A 212 -15.71 66.23 -15.37
N GLU A 213 -16.80 66.76 -15.92
CA GLU A 213 -16.85 67.77 -16.97
C GLU A 213 -16.67 69.16 -16.36
N ASP A 214 -15.93 69.97 -17.09
CA ASP A 214 -16.03 71.45 -17.36
C ASP A 214 -16.79 72.33 -16.39
N GLU A 215 -16.21 73.47 -16.11
CA GLU A 215 -16.72 74.78 -16.61
C GLU A 215 -15.78 75.92 -16.24
N ASN A 216 -15.37 76.62 -17.27
CA ASN A 216 -15.35 78.04 -17.51
C ASN A 216 -15.36 79.02 -16.32
N GLY A 217 -14.51 80.01 -16.42
CA GLY A 217 -14.66 81.24 -15.71
C GLY A 217 -13.54 82.27 -15.94
N ASP A 218 -13.71 83.03 -16.96
CA ASP A 218 -13.12 84.30 -17.28
C ASP A 218 -12.73 85.23 -16.09
N GLY A 219 -11.68 86.07 -16.29
CA GLY A 219 -11.68 87.28 -15.59
C GLY A 219 -10.33 87.92 -15.25
N LYS A 220 -9.79 88.67 -16.24
CA LYS A 220 -9.15 90.01 -16.23
C LYS A 220 -8.35 90.50 -15.00
N ALA A 221 -7.19 90.98 -15.38
CA ALA A 221 -6.62 92.30 -15.15
C ALA A 221 -5.99 92.62 -13.77
N SER A 222 -4.81 92.87 -13.74
CA SER A 222 -3.98 94.08 -13.72
C SER A 222 -2.53 93.66 -13.52
#